data_1e4fbfddf490943984f3c0b8ce62f5f8
#
_entry.id   1e4fbfddf490943984f3c0b8ce62f5f8
#
_cell.length_a   1.000
_cell.length_b   1.000
_cell.length_c   1.000
_cell.angle_alpha   90.00
_cell.angle_beta   90.00
_cell.angle_gamma   90.00
#
_symmetry.space_group_name_H-M   'P 1'
#
loop_
_entity.id
_entity.type
_entity.pdbx_description
1 polymer ?
#
loop_
_entity_poly.entity_id
_entity_poly.type
_entity_poly.pdbx_seq_one_letter_code
_entity_poly.pdbx_strand_id
1 'polypeptide(L)'
;MVLESIGIIIFILITSLAGYYFRLLTFSGSIAAFIVGSAAAWGFGFYGLLVLGFFFASSSFWSKFKSHKKKEFENKHAKGSRRDWQQVAANGGIAAIASIFNLLDPSQVWLIMFLIGLAAANSDTWASEIGSLSQKLPISLKTWKTIETGTSGAVSSLGTLAALSGSFIIALLSNVLFDISTYEILLIGFFGFAGNLIDSLLGAFFQAEYKCPLCSSNVETAQHCGQTAILIKGWHFAGNDFVNFFSGLASASVGILLYILLA
;
A
#
# COMPACT_ATOMS: atom_id res chain seq x y z
N MET A 1 1.52 32.99 -0.85
CA MET A 1 1.18 32.16 0.35
C MET A 1 -0.30 31.81 0.42
N VAL A 2 -1.25 32.74 0.73
CA VAL A 2 -2.67 32.38 0.90
C VAL A 2 -3.30 31.82 -0.39
N LEU A 3 -3.07 32.45 -1.54
CA LEU A 3 -3.57 32.01 -2.85
C LEU A 3 -2.99 30.63 -3.27
N GLU A 4 -1.74 30.39 -3.00
CA GLU A 4 -1.09 29.11 -3.27
C GLU A 4 -1.68 27.99 -2.40
N SER A 5 -1.87 28.25 -1.09
CA SER A 5 -2.52 27.30 -0.18
C SER A 5 -3.94 26.96 -0.62
N ILE A 6 -4.73 27.95 -1.05
CA ILE A 6 -6.07 27.74 -1.57
C ILE A 6 -6.01 26.88 -2.85
N GLY A 7 -5.08 27.18 -3.76
CA GLY A 7 -4.90 26.41 -4.99
C GLY A 7 -4.58 24.93 -4.72
N ILE A 8 -3.69 24.65 -3.75
CA ILE A 8 -3.35 23.28 -3.34
C ILE A 8 -4.57 22.56 -2.74
N ILE A 9 -5.33 23.21 -1.86
CA ILE A 9 -6.55 22.59 -1.28
C ILE A 9 -7.58 22.27 -2.38
N ILE A 10 -7.80 23.19 -3.31
CA ILE A 10 -8.72 22.96 -4.45
C ILE A 10 -8.21 21.79 -5.30
N PHE A 11 -6.92 21.72 -5.58
CA PHE A 11 -6.32 20.62 -6.34
C PHE A 11 -6.54 19.26 -5.65
N ILE A 12 -6.30 19.17 -4.32
CA ILE A 12 -6.53 17.95 -3.55
C ILE A 12 -8.01 17.57 -3.56
N LEU A 13 -8.92 18.55 -3.41
CA LEU A 13 -10.35 18.31 -3.45
C LEU A 13 -10.78 17.75 -4.83
N ILE A 14 -10.35 18.40 -5.91
CA ILE A 14 -10.66 17.96 -7.28
C ILE A 14 -10.12 16.54 -7.53
N THR A 15 -8.88 16.25 -7.17
CA THR A 15 -8.28 14.93 -7.38
C THR A 15 -8.95 13.84 -6.55
N SER A 16 -9.33 14.13 -5.30
CA SER A 16 -10.07 13.19 -4.45
C SER A 16 -11.48 12.90 -4.98
N LEU A 17 -12.19 13.94 -5.45
CA LEU A 17 -13.50 13.80 -6.11
C LEU A 17 -13.40 13.08 -7.45
N ALA A 18 -12.34 13.33 -8.22
CA ALA A 18 -12.07 12.60 -9.45
C ALA A 18 -11.84 11.10 -9.17
N GLY A 19 -11.11 10.75 -8.10
CA GLY A 19 -10.96 9.38 -7.64
C GLY A 19 -12.30 8.68 -7.36
N TYR A 20 -13.25 9.39 -6.75
CA TYR A 20 -14.61 8.90 -6.54
C TYR A 20 -15.38 8.77 -7.86
N TYR A 21 -15.35 9.79 -8.71
CA TYR A 21 -16.06 9.81 -10.00
C TYR A 21 -15.60 8.70 -10.94
N PHE A 22 -14.29 8.48 -11.04
CA PHE A 22 -13.70 7.40 -11.84
C PHE A 22 -13.76 6.01 -11.17
N ARG A 23 -14.51 5.89 -10.06
CA ARG A 23 -14.69 4.63 -9.32
C ARG A 23 -13.37 3.97 -8.88
N LEU A 24 -12.37 4.78 -8.54
CA LEU A 24 -11.12 4.33 -7.91
C LEU A 24 -11.24 4.33 -6.38
N LEU A 25 -12.05 5.25 -5.86
CA LEU A 25 -12.35 5.42 -4.43
C LEU A 25 -13.84 5.25 -4.17
N THR A 26 -14.19 4.82 -2.96
CA THR A 26 -15.53 4.99 -2.40
C THR A 26 -15.69 6.43 -1.90
N PHE A 27 -16.88 6.83 -1.48
CA PHE A 27 -17.09 8.16 -0.87
C PHE A 27 -16.22 8.33 0.38
N SER A 28 -16.18 7.33 1.28
CA SER A 28 -15.31 7.36 2.45
C SER A 28 -13.82 7.37 2.09
N GLY A 29 -13.44 6.64 1.04
CA GLY A 29 -12.08 6.65 0.50
C GLY A 29 -11.65 8.00 -0.05
N SER A 30 -12.56 8.75 -0.70
CA SER A 30 -12.25 10.10 -1.20
C SER A 30 -12.05 11.11 -0.07
N ILE A 31 -12.82 11.01 1.02
CA ILE A 31 -12.61 11.82 2.22
C ILE A 31 -11.24 11.50 2.84
N ALA A 32 -10.92 10.23 3.01
CA ALA A 32 -9.62 9.81 3.54
C ALA A 32 -8.46 10.26 2.63
N ALA A 33 -8.60 10.18 1.31
CA ALA A 33 -7.60 10.65 0.35
C ALA A 33 -7.41 12.18 0.42
N PHE A 34 -8.48 12.94 0.64
CA PHE A 34 -8.39 14.38 0.89
C PHE A 34 -7.61 14.68 2.17
N ILE A 35 -7.85 13.96 3.26
CA ILE A 35 -7.14 14.14 4.54
C ILE A 35 -5.66 13.79 4.40
N VAL A 36 -5.33 12.63 3.83
CA VAL A 36 -3.94 12.17 3.63
C VAL A 36 -3.21 13.12 2.67
N GLY A 37 -3.86 13.53 1.58
CA GLY A 37 -3.31 14.49 0.62
C GLY A 37 -3.03 15.86 1.27
N SER A 38 -3.95 16.34 2.12
CA SER A 38 -3.74 17.59 2.86
C SER A 38 -2.57 17.48 3.84
N ALA A 39 -2.44 16.38 4.58
CA ALA A 39 -1.29 16.14 5.43
C ALA A 39 0.03 16.15 4.62
N ALA A 40 0.09 15.44 3.50
CA ALA A 40 1.25 15.40 2.63
C ALA A 40 1.62 16.78 2.08
N ALA A 41 0.61 17.59 1.69
CA ALA A 41 0.83 18.94 1.19
C ALA A 41 1.38 19.88 2.25
N TRP A 42 0.88 19.79 3.47
CA TRP A 42 1.36 20.65 4.56
C TRP A 42 2.72 20.22 5.09
N GLY A 43 2.98 18.90 5.16
CA GLY A 43 4.26 18.38 5.62
C GLY A 43 5.39 18.56 4.59
N PHE A 44 5.14 18.27 3.32
CA PHE A 44 6.17 18.18 2.27
C PHE A 44 5.86 18.98 1.02
N GLY A 45 4.88 19.89 1.08
CA GLY A 45 4.53 20.76 -0.02
C GLY A 45 3.95 20.02 -1.23
N PHE A 46 4.04 20.68 -2.39
CA PHE A 46 3.53 20.11 -3.64
C PHE A 46 4.31 18.85 -4.08
N TYR A 47 5.58 18.74 -3.75
CA TYR A 47 6.39 17.55 -4.07
C TYR A 47 5.91 16.32 -3.31
N GLY A 48 5.51 16.46 -2.04
CA GLY A 48 4.89 15.38 -1.30
C GLY A 48 3.59 14.88 -1.95
N LEU A 49 2.76 15.81 -2.45
CA LEU A 49 1.55 15.46 -3.22
C LEU A 49 1.88 14.74 -4.52
N LEU A 50 2.95 15.11 -5.22
CA LEU A 50 3.33 14.44 -6.47
C LEU A 50 3.75 12.99 -6.22
N VAL A 51 4.52 12.70 -5.18
CA VAL A 51 4.89 11.31 -4.84
C VAL A 51 3.66 10.50 -4.43
N LEU A 52 2.81 11.06 -3.56
CA LEU A 52 1.56 10.41 -3.15
C LEU A 52 0.63 10.18 -4.35
N GLY A 53 0.50 11.19 -5.23
CA GLY A 53 -0.28 11.12 -6.46
C GLY A 53 0.23 10.07 -7.44
N PHE A 54 1.54 9.94 -7.59
CA PHE A 54 2.16 8.90 -8.41
C PHE A 54 1.85 7.51 -7.87
N PHE A 55 2.01 7.29 -6.54
CA PHE A 55 1.60 6.05 -5.89
C PHE A 55 0.14 5.72 -6.21
N PHE A 56 -0.78 6.65 -5.97
CA PHE A 56 -2.20 6.43 -6.21
C PHE A 56 -2.52 6.13 -7.68
N ALA A 57 -1.94 6.90 -8.61
CA ALA A 57 -2.18 6.75 -10.04
C ALA A 57 -1.62 5.43 -10.58
N SER A 58 -0.36 5.09 -10.26
CA SER A 58 0.30 3.86 -10.72
C SER A 58 -0.39 2.62 -10.16
N SER A 59 -0.71 2.62 -8.88
CA SER A 59 -1.45 1.56 -8.21
C SER A 59 -2.85 1.36 -8.80
N SER A 60 -3.56 2.47 -9.10
CA SER A 60 -4.89 2.41 -9.72
C SER A 60 -4.84 1.93 -11.16
N PHE A 61 -3.78 2.28 -11.90
CA PHE A 61 -3.54 1.78 -13.24
C PHE A 61 -3.38 0.25 -13.23
N TRP A 62 -2.53 -0.29 -12.37
CA TRP A 62 -2.32 -1.73 -12.28
C TRP A 62 -3.54 -2.48 -11.78
N SER A 63 -4.33 -1.92 -10.86
CA SER A 63 -5.59 -2.53 -10.42
C SER A 63 -6.60 -2.65 -11.55
N LYS A 64 -6.67 -1.68 -12.47
CA LYS A 64 -7.55 -1.76 -13.64
C LYS A 64 -6.97 -2.56 -14.81
N PHE A 65 -5.65 -2.69 -14.88
CA PHE A 65 -5.00 -3.39 -15.99
C PHE A 65 -5.35 -4.89 -15.98
N LYS A 66 -5.91 -5.36 -17.10
CA LYS A 66 -6.37 -6.76 -17.27
C LYS A 66 -7.32 -7.25 -16.16
N SER A 67 -8.15 -6.38 -15.62
CA SER A 67 -9.10 -6.70 -14.53
C SER A 67 -9.98 -7.92 -14.83
N HIS A 68 -10.32 -8.18 -16.10
CA HIS A 68 -11.06 -9.39 -16.51
C HIS A 68 -10.38 -10.70 -16.10
N LYS A 69 -9.04 -10.77 -16.18
CA LYS A 69 -8.28 -11.97 -15.76
C LYS A 69 -8.18 -12.09 -14.24
N LYS A 70 -8.38 -10.98 -13.51
CA LYS A 70 -8.28 -10.90 -12.05
C LYS A 70 -9.61 -11.20 -11.35
N LYS A 71 -10.75 -11.14 -12.05
CA LYS A 71 -12.08 -11.31 -11.46
C LYS A 71 -12.27 -12.63 -10.69
N GLU A 72 -11.66 -13.71 -11.14
CA GLU A 72 -11.73 -15.00 -10.44
C GLU A 72 -11.05 -14.95 -9.07
N PHE A 73 -10.05 -14.09 -8.91
CA PHE A 73 -9.31 -13.90 -7.65
C PHE A 73 -9.95 -12.82 -6.77
N GLU A 74 -10.56 -11.79 -7.36
CA GLU A 74 -11.24 -10.70 -6.63
C GLU A 74 -12.35 -11.21 -5.71
N ASN A 75 -13.02 -12.31 -6.07
CA ASN A 75 -14.07 -12.91 -5.24
C ASN A 75 -13.55 -13.49 -3.91
N LYS A 76 -12.25 -13.67 -3.75
CA LYS A 76 -11.61 -14.16 -2.52
C LYS A 76 -11.25 -13.03 -1.56
N HIS A 77 -11.02 -11.83 -2.10
CA HIS A 77 -10.64 -10.68 -1.30
C HIS A 77 -11.84 -10.05 -0.58
N ALA A 78 -11.58 -9.53 0.62
CA ALA A 78 -12.59 -8.88 1.46
C ALA A 78 -13.21 -7.65 0.80
N LYS A 79 -12.46 -6.99 -0.09
CA LYS A 79 -12.83 -5.69 -0.68
C LYS A 79 -12.60 -5.70 -2.18
N GLY A 80 -13.47 -5.01 -2.90
CA GLY A 80 -13.34 -4.80 -4.35
C GLY A 80 -12.25 -3.79 -4.71
N SER A 81 -12.10 -3.52 -6.03
CA SER A 81 -11.08 -2.61 -6.59
C SER A 81 -11.24 -1.13 -6.20
N ARG A 82 -12.37 -0.73 -5.60
CA ARG A 82 -12.62 0.65 -5.12
C ARG A 82 -12.13 0.80 -3.70
N ARG A 83 -11.08 1.57 -3.48
CA ARG A 83 -10.48 1.77 -2.16
C ARG A 83 -11.39 2.55 -1.23
N ASP A 84 -11.67 2.02 -0.05
CA ASP A 84 -12.37 2.68 1.04
C ASP A 84 -11.38 3.44 1.96
N TRP A 85 -11.90 4.08 3.02
CA TRP A 85 -11.10 4.85 3.95
C TRP A 85 -10.04 4.00 4.69
N GLN A 86 -10.34 2.73 4.97
CA GLN A 86 -9.42 1.81 5.66
C GLN A 86 -8.22 1.48 4.76
N GLN A 87 -8.47 1.19 3.48
CA GLN A 87 -7.41 0.95 2.50
C GLN A 87 -6.56 2.20 2.25
N VAL A 88 -7.19 3.39 2.22
CA VAL A 88 -6.45 4.65 2.08
C VAL A 88 -5.61 4.92 3.33
N ALA A 89 -6.15 4.69 4.53
CA ALA A 89 -5.42 4.85 5.78
C ALA A 89 -4.30 3.81 5.93
N ALA A 90 -4.53 2.57 5.52
CA ALA A 90 -3.51 1.51 5.58
C ALA A 90 -2.28 1.85 4.72
N ASN A 91 -2.51 2.31 3.50
CA ASN A 91 -1.44 2.56 2.53
C ASN A 91 -0.86 3.98 2.58
N GLY A 92 -1.64 4.98 3.01
CA GLY A 92 -1.23 6.38 3.10
C GLY A 92 -0.99 6.89 4.53
N GLY A 93 -1.36 6.12 5.54
CA GLY A 93 -1.35 6.56 6.93
C GLY A 93 0.05 6.86 7.46
N ILE A 94 1.05 6.06 7.10
CA ILE A 94 2.45 6.30 7.50
C ILE A 94 2.96 7.61 6.90
N ALA A 95 2.64 7.85 5.63
CA ALA A 95 2.98 9.11 4.97
C ALA A 95 2.28 10.30 5.64
N ALA A 96 1.00 10.16 6.02
CA ALA A 96 0.28 11.20 6.75
C ALA A 96 0.89 11.46 8.15
N ILE A 97 1.24 10.41 8.90
CA ILE A 97 1.91 10.52 10.20
C ILE A 97 3.25 11.24 10.07
N ALA A 98 4.09 10.82 9.13
CA ALA A 98 5.38 11.47 8.87
C ALA A 98 5.22 12.94 8.48
N SER A 99 4.20 13.26 7.68
CA SER A 99 3.88 14.64 7.28
C SER A 99 3.48 15.51 8.47
N ILE A 100 2.68 14.98 9.39
CA ILE A 100 2.29 15.70 10.61
C ILE A 100 3.50 15.95 11.51
N PHE A 101 4.37 14.95 11.69
CA PHE A 101 5.59 15.16 12.50
C PHE A 101 6.54 16.16 11.84
N ASN A 102 6.68 16.12 10.50
CA ASN A 102 7.51 17.11 9.80
C ASN A 102 6.95 18.53 9.90
N LEU A 103 5.63 18.69 10.00
CA LEU A 103 5.01 19.99 10.22
C LEU A 103 5.28 20.54 11.64
N LEU A 104 5.38 19.66 12.64
CA LEU A 104 5.63 20.02 14.03
C LEU A 104 7.11 20.29 14.31
N ASP A 105 7.98 19.45 13.76
CA ASP A 105 9.45 19.53 13.92
C ASP A 105 10.11 19.08 12.60
N PRO A 106 10.40 20.02 11.68
CA PRO A 106 10.95 19.71 10.37
C PRO A 106 12.28 18.95 10.45
N SER A 107 12.33 17.75 9.85
CA SER A 107 13.52 16.91 9.88
C SER A 107 13.56 15.98 8.66
N GLN A 108 14.78 15.71 8.14
CA GLN A 108 15.01 14.75 7.08
C GLN A 108 14.51 13.35 7.44
N VAL A 109 14.52 12.99 8.72
CA VAL A 109 13.99 11.72 9.24
C VAL A 109 12.52 11.51 8.82
N TRP A 110 11.70 12.55 8.92
CA TRP A 110 10.28 12.47 8.55
C TRP A 110 10.08 12.37 7.05
N LEU A 111 10.95 13.03 6.26
CA LEU A 111 10.95 12.84 4.80
C LEU A 111 11.26 11.39 4.43
N ILE A 112 12.30 10.81 5.02
CA ILE A 112 12.66 9.40 4.78
C ILE A 112 11.53 8.47 5.20
N MET A 113 10.88 8.71 6.35
CA MET A 113 9.70 7.94 6.78
C MET A 113 8.54 8.02 5.78
N PHE A 114 8.23 9.23 5.32
CA PHE A 114 7.21 9.49 4.32
C PHE A 114 7.47 8.68 3.04
N LEU A 115 8.70 8.75 2.54
CA LEU A 115 9.10 8.10 1.29
C LEU A 115 9.15 6.58 1.41
N ILE A 116 9.67 6.03 2.52
CA ILE A 116 9.66 4.57 2.75
C ILE A 116 8.22 4.06 2.87
N GLY A 117 7.33 4.78 3.57
CA GLY A 117 5.92 4.40 3.70
C GLY A 117 5.22 4.31 2.35
N LEU A 118 5.42 5.31 1.48
CA LEU A 118 4.85 5.29 0.12
C LEU A 118 5.52 4.24 -0.78
N ALA A 119 6.83 4.04 -0.66
CA ALA A 119 7.56 3.02 -1.41
C ALA A 119 7.09 1.60 -1.02
N ALA A 120 6.84 1.34 0.27
CA ALA A 120 6.31 0.08 0.76
C ALA A 120 4.89 -0.19 0.23
N ALA A 121 4.00 0.81 0.32
CA ALA A 121 2.64 0.70 -0.19
C ALA A 121 2.60 0.49 -1.72
N ASN A 122 3.47 1.18 -2.46
CA ASN A 122 3.57 1.01 -3.92
C ASN A 122 4.15 -0.35 -4.29
N SER A 123 5.18 -0.79 -3.57
CA SER A 123 5.81 -2.11 -3.71
C SER A 123 4.79 -3.24 -3.54
N ASP A 124 4.03 -3.20 -2.46
CA ASP A 124 3.01 -4.21 -2.15
C ASP A 124 1.87 -4.21 -3.16
N THR A 125 1.36 -3.05 -3.53
CA THR A 125 0.31 -2.96 -4.55
C THR A 125 0.79 -3.48 -5.90
N TRP A 126 2.01 -3.14 -6.33
CA TRP A 126 2.53 -3.67 -7.59
C TRP A 126 2.79 -5.16 -7.52
N ALA A 127 3.26 -5.68 -6.38
CA ALA A 127 3.45 -7.11 -6.16
C ALA A 127 2.15 -7.90 -6.33
N SER A 128 1.07 -7.47 -5.68
CA SER A 128 -0.23 -8.13 -5.71
C SER A 128 -0.89 -8.01 -7.08
N GLU A 129 -0.89 -6.80 -7.67
CA GLU A 129 -1.59 -6.54 -8.93
C GLU A 129 -0.89 -7.13 -10.15
N ILE A 130 0.42 -7.01 -10.26
CA ILE A 130 1.21 -7.57 -11.36
C ILE A 130 1.47 -9.05 -11.13
N GLY A 131 1.74 -9.44 -9.86
CA GLY A 131 1.97 -10.83 -9.48
C GLY A 131 0.78 -11.74 -9.79
N SER A 132 -0.45 -11.23 -9.67
CA SER A 132 -1.67 -11.94 -10.06
C SER A 132 -1.75 -12.30 -11.56
N LEU A 133 -0.96 -11.64 -12.40
CA LEU A 133 -0.86 -11.92 -13.84
C LEU A 133 0.17 -13.01 -14.17
N SER A 134 0.88 -13.54 -13.16
CA SER A 134 1.86 -14.61 -13.35
C SER A 134 1.21 -15.86 -13.93
N GLN A 135 1.87 -16.46 -14.91
CA GLN A 135 1.45 -17.77 -15.46
C GLN A 135 1.84 -18.94 -14.53
N LYS A 136 2.82 -18.72 -13.64
CA LYS A 136 3.25 -19.72 -12.67
C LYS A 136 2.52 -19.50 -11.36
N LEU A 137 2.08 -20.59 -10.74
CA LEU A 137 1.48 -20.53 -9.41
C LEU A 137 2.49 -19.98 -8.39
N PRO A 138 2.04 -19.12 -7.47
CA PRO A 138 2.89 -18.59 -6.41
C PRO A 138 3.23 -19.68 -5.38
N ILE A 139 4.22 -19.37 -4.54
CA ILE A 139 4.68 -20.21 -3.43
C ILE A 139 4.23 -19.58 -2.12
N SER A 140 3.71 -20.38 -1.21
CA SER A 140 3.42 -19.97 0.17
C SER A 140 4.69 -19.82 0.97
N LEU A 141 4.90 -18.67 1.62
CA LEU A 141 6.01 -18.48 2.55
C LEU A 141 5.92 -19.35 3.81
N LYS A 142 4.72 -19.82 4.15
CA LYS A 142 4.50 -20.68 5.32
C LYS A 142 4.88 -22.14 5.05
N THR A 143 4.55 -22.66 3.87
CA THR A 143 4.63 -24.10 3.57
C THR A 143 5.65 -24.44 2.50
N TRP A 144 6.18 -23.44 1.78
CA TRP A 144 7.07 -23.57 0.63
C TRP A 144 6.46 -24.40 -0.51
N LYS A 145 5.14 -24.57 -0.53
CA LYS A 145 4.41 -25.28 -1.57
C LYS A 145 3.72 -24.28 -2.49
N THR A 146 3.47 -24.71 -3.72
CA THR A 146 2.63 -23.96 -4.66
C THR A 146 1.21 -23.84 -4.12
N ILE A 147 0.64 -22.65 -4.20
CA ILE A 147 -0.70 -22.34 -3.74
C ILE A 147 -1.47 -21.54 -4.80
N GLU A 148 -2.76 -21.39 -4.60
CA GLU A 148 -3.60 -20.60 -5.49
C GLU A 148 -3.22 -19.12 -5.46
N THR A 149 -3.29 -18.46 -6.63
CA THR A 149 -3.11 -17.01 -6.75
C THR A 149 -4.16 -16.27 -5.92
N GLY A 150 -3.77 -15.18 -5.29
CA GLY A 150 -4.65 -14.38 -4.42
C GLY A 150 -4.76 -14.93 -2.99
N THR A 151 -3.99 -15.95 -2.61
CA THR A 151 -3.89 -16.40 -1.22
C THR A 151 -2.91 -15.50 -0.46
N SER A 152 -3.29 -15.08 0.75
CA SER A 152 -2.45 -14.23 1.60
C SER A 152 -1.12 -14.91 1.96
N GLY A 153 -0.01 -14.20 1.78
CA GLY A 153 1.34 -14.73 1.94
C GLY A 153 1.86 -15.55 0.74
N ALA A 154 1.20 -15.43 -0.42
CA ALA A 154 1.62 -16.02 -1.68
C ALA A 154 2.64 -15.13 -2.39
N VAL A 155 3.80 -15.67 -2.76
CA VAL A 155 4.88 -14.94 -3.43
C VAL A 155 5.16 -15.55 -4.80
N SER A 156 5.25 -14.72 -5.84
CA SER A 156 5.65 -15.12 -7.19
C SER A 156 6.86 -14.33 -7.67
N SER A 157 7.67 -14.89 -8.55
CA SER A 157 8.84 -14.19 -9.11
C SER A 157 8.45 -12.90 -9.84
N LEU A 158 7.32 -12.92 -10.55
CA LEU A 158 6.81 -11.72 -11.22
C LEU A 158 6.36 -10.65 -10.20
N GLY A 159 5.68 -11.07 -9.13
CA GLY A 159 5.28 -10.18 -8.04
C GLY A 159 6.49 -9.58 -7.31
N THR A 160 7.52 -10.40 -7.03
CA THR A 160 8.75 -9.92 -6.39
C THR A 160 9.50 -8.89 -7.25
N LEU A 161 9.61 -9.12 -8.56
CA LEU A 161 10.20 -8.14 -9.49
C LEU A 161 9.37 -6.86 -9.56
N ALA A 162 8.05 -6.98 -9.58
CA ALA A 162 7.15 -5.83 -9.56
C ALA A 162 7.27 -5.04 -8.25
N ALA A 163 7.37 -5.74 -7.11
CA ALA A 163 7.61 -5.12 -5.80
C ALA A 163 8.91 -4.30 -5.77
N LEU A 164 10.01 -4.90 -6.23
CA LEU A 164 11.31 -4.23 -6.31
C LEU A 164 11.24 -3.01 -7.22
N SER A 165 10.64 -3.15 -8.39
CA SER A 165 10.46 -2.03 -9.33
C SER A 165 9.57 -0.94 -8.74
N GLY A 166 8.48 -1.31 -8.05
CA GLY A 166 7.53 -0.39 -7.43
C GLY A 166 8.15 0.43 -6.31
N SER A 167 9.02 -0.15 -5.49
CA SER A 167 9.73 0.59 -4.44
C SER A 167 10.79 1.54 -5.02
N PHE A 168 11.61 1.06 -5.94
CA PHE A 168 12.68 1.88 -6.51
C PHE A 168 12.17 3.01 -7.41
N ILE A 169 11.02 2.87 -8.07
CA ILE A 169 10.45 3.98 -8.84
C ILE A 169 10.01 5.14 -7.94
N ILE A 170 9.48 4.86 -6.74
CA ILE A 170 9.21 5.90 -5.73
C ILE A 170 10.52 6.55 -5.28
N ALA A 171 11.55 5.77 -4.97
CA ALA A 171 12.85 6.30 -4.55
C ALA A 171 13.48 7.20 -5.62
N LEU A 172 13.45 6.78 -6.88
CA LEU A 172 13.99 7.55 -8.01
C LEU A 172 13.17 8.82 -8.29
N LEU A 173 11.83 8.74 -8.22
CA LEU A 173 10.97 9.91 -8.34
C LEU A 173 11.27 10.91 -7.22
N SER A 174 11.49 10.40 -6.01
CA SER A 174 11.80 11.25 -4.85
C SER A 174 13.13 11.98 -5.03
N ASN A 175 14.13 11.35 -5.66
CA ASN A 175 15.39 12.02 -5.98
C ASN A 175 15.21 13.19 -6.97
N VAL A 176 14.25 13.11 -7.87
CA VAL A 176 13.96 14.21 -8.81
C VAL A 176 13.26 15.38 -8.13
N LEU A 177 12.48 15.10 -7.07
CA LEU A 177 11.62 16.08 -6.41
C LEU A 177 12.23 16.67 -5.13
N PHE A 178 13.06 15.89 -4.44
CA PHE A 178 13.71 16.28 -3.20
C PHE A 178 15.21 16.14 -3.34
N ASP A 179 15.95 16.98 -2.66
CA ASP A 179 17.41 16.89 -2.60
C ASP A 179 17.82 15.78 -1.63
N ILE A 180 17.82 14.53 -2.14
CA ILE A 180 18.18 13.34 -1.37
C ILE A 180 19.45 12.70 -1.96
N SER A 181 20.29 12.16 -1.08
CA SER A 181 21.54 11.50 -1.44
C SER A 181 21.31 10.11 -2.06
N THR A 182 22.33 9.60 -2.76
CA THR A 182 22.30 8.23 -3.30
C THR A 182 22.07 7.19 -2.21
N TYR A 183 22.62 7.40 -1.00
CA TYR A 183 22.39 6.55 0.14
C TYR A 183 20.89 6.50 0.52
N GLU A 184 20.23 7.66 0.58
CA GLU A 184 18.80 7.75 0.90
C GLU A 184 17.94 7.10 -0.18
N ILE A 185 18.30 7.22 -1.47
CA ILE A 185 17.61 6.51 -2.55
C ILE A 185 17.66 5.00 -2.35
N LEU A 186 18.86 4.47 -2.06
CA LEU A 186 19.03 3.03 -1.83
C LEU A 186 18.28 2.58 -0.57
N LEU A 187 18.31 3.37 0.49
CA LEU A 187 17.60 3.10 1.73
C LEU A 187 16.09 3.08 1.51
N ILE A 188 15.52 4.08 0.83
CA ILE A 188 14.09 4.15 0.52
C ILE A 188 13.67 2.97 -0.36
N GLY A 189 14.42 2.68 -1.42
CA GLY A 189 14.13 1.56 -2.32
C GLY A 189 14.19 0.21 -1.61
N PHE A 190 15.24 -0.02 -0.82
CA PHE A 190 15.42 -1.27 -0.07
C PHE A 190 14.34 -1.48 0.99
N PHE A 191 14.09 -0.47 1.85
CA PHE A 191 13.06 -0.58 2.89
C PHE A 191 11.65 -0.54 2.30
N GLY A 192 11.40 0.16 1.20
CA GLY A 192 10.16 0.04 0.48
C GLY A 192 9.90 -1.39 0.01
N PHE A 193 10.89 -2.07 -0.56
CA PHE A 193 10.80 -3.48 -0.93
C PHE A 193 10.66 -4.40 0.30
N ALA A 194 11.41 -4.14 1.37
CA ALA A 194 11.32 -4.89 2.63
C ALA A 194 9.90 -4.83 3.23
N GLY A 195 9.19 -3.71 3.07
CA GLY A 195 7.79 -3.57 3.46
C GLY A 195 6.89 -4.64 2.83
N ASN A 196 7.03 -4.88 1.53
CA ASN A 196 6.29 -5.95 0.84
C ASN A 196 6.69 -7.36 1.33
N LEU A 197 7.97 -7.59 1.65
CA LEU A 197 8.39 -8.87 2.23
C LEU A 197 7.78 -9.10 3.61
N ILE A 198 7.77 -8.06 4.46
CA ILE A 198 7.13 -8.10 5.78
C ILE A 198 5.63 -8.32 5.63
N ASP A 199 4.97 -7.65 4.66
CA ASP A 199 3.56 -7.85 4.34
C ASP A 199 3.27 -9.31 3.99
N SER A 200 4.03 -9.88 3.08
CA SER A 200 3.91 -11.28 2.69
C SER A 200 4.11 -12.24 3.87
N LEU A 201 5.05 -11.94 4.79
CA LEU A 201 5.25 -12.74 6.01
C LEU A 201 4.08 -12.58 6.98
N LEU A 202 3.66 -11.36 7.29
CA LEU A 202 2.51 -11.12 8.16
C LEU A 202 1.25 -11.74 7.56
N GLY A 203 1.06 -11.64 6.25
CA GLY A 203 -0.02 -12.26 5.51
C GLY A 203 -0.02 -13.79 5.63
N ALA A 204 1.15 -14.43 5.52
CA ALA A 204 1.28 -15.88 5.62
C ALA A 204 0.92 -16.42 7.02
N PHE A 205 1.27 -15.70 8.09
CA PHE A 205 1.16 -16.21 9.45
C PHE A 205 0.03 -15.61 10.28
N PHE A 206 -0.31 -14.34 10.08
CA PHE A 206 -1.20 -13.60 11.00
C PHE A 206 -2.49 -13.10 10.35
N GLN A 207 -2.55 -12.93 9.03
CA GLN A 207 -3.76 -12.45 8.36
C GLN A 207 -4.89 -13.46 8.49
N ALA A 208 -6.09 -12.95 8.81
CA ALA A 208 -7.30 -13.75 8.94
C ALA A 208 -7.69 -14.39 7.61
N GLU A 209 -7.92 -15.70 7.63
CA GLU A 209 -8.47 -16.48 6.52
C GLU A 209 -9.60 -17.34 7.03
N TYR A 210 -10.70 -17.34 6.30
CA TYR A 210 -11.92 -18.05 6.69
C TYR A 210 -12.28 -19.07 5.62
N LYS A 211 -12.95 -20.14 6.02
CA LYS A 211 -13.52 -21.16 5.13
C LYS A 211 -15.05 -21.03 5.11
N CYS A 212 -15.60 -20.87 3.92
CA CYS A 212 -17.06 -20.84 3.76
C CYS A 212 -17.66 -22.25 3.91
N PRO A 213 -18.66 -22.45 4.77
CA PRO A 213 -19.28 -23.76 4.95
C PRO A 213 -20.11 -24.22 3.76
N LEU A 214 -20.61 -23.27 2.92
CA LEU A 214 -21.42 -23.61 1.75
C LEU A 214 -20.61 -23.98 0.52
N CYS A 215 -19.67 -23.10 0.11
CA CYS A 215 -18.90 -23.31 -1.12
C CYS A 215 -17.49 -23.87 -0.87
N SER A 216 -17.10 -24.06 0.39
CA SER A 216 -15.78 -24.56 0.82
C SER A 216 -14.60 -23.72 0.37
N SER A 217 -14.82 -22.52 -0.19
CA SER A 217 -13.78 -21.60 -0.61
C SER A 217 -13.12 -20.94 0.59
N ASN A 218 -11.81 -20.69 0.49
CA ASN A 218 -11.07 -19.84 1.41
C ASN A 218 -11.28 -18.38 1.02
N VAL A 219 -11.64 -17.54 2.00
CA VAL A 219 -11.97 -16.12 1.81
C VAL A 219 -11.38 -15.27 2.95
N GLU A 220 -11.22 -13.98 2.73
CA GLU A 220 -10.73 -13.03 3.75
C GLU A 220 -11.84 -12.42 4.60
N THR A 221 -13.11 -12.75 4.32
CA THR A 221 -14.27 -12.19 5.03
C THR A 221 -14.88 -13.19 6.01
N ALA A 222 -15.33 -12.69 7.18
CA ALA A 222 -16.06 -13.47 8.14
C ALA A 222 -17.49 -13.86 7.69
N GLN A 223 -17.98 -13.28 6.58
CA GLN A 223 -19.27 -13.62 5.98
C GLN A 223 -19.10 -13.89 4.49
N HIS A 224 -19.60 -15.02 4.01
CA HIS A 224 -19.59 -15.41 2.61
C HIS A 224 -20.79 -16.28 2.26
N CYS A 225 -21.33 -16.13 1.04
CA CYS A 225 -22.56 -16.85 0.61
C CYS A 225 -23.74 -16.69 1.58
N GLY A 226 -23.87 -15.54 2.25
CA GLY A 226 -24.95 -15.28 3.22
C GLY A 226 -24.79 -16.00 4.58
N GLN A 227 -23.65 -16.63 4.85
CA GLN A 227 -23.37 -17.34 6.10
C GLN A 227 -22.07 -16.88 6.75
N THR A 228 -21.94 -17.12 8.06
CA THR A 228 -20.70 -16.89 8.80
C THR A 228 -19.67 -17.95 8.40
N ALA A 229 -18.52 -17.49 7.90
CA ALA A 229 -17.39 -18.34 7.55
C ALA A 229 -16.56 -18.67 8.81
N ILE A 230 -15.90 -19.82 8.80
CA ILE A 230 -15.11 -20.34 9.93
C ILE A 230 -13.67 -19.85 9.80
N LEU A 231 -13.13 -19.21 10.84
CA LEU A 231 -11.71 -18.80 10.88
C LEU A 231 -10.82 -20.03 10.87
N ILE A 232 -9.94 -20.14 9.87
CA ILE A 232 -9.01 -21.26 9.70
C ILE A 232 -7.54 -20.87 9.86
N LYS A 233 -7.22 -19.56 9.79
CA LYS A 233 -5.86 -19.03 9.94
C LYS A 233 -5.90 -17.60 10.49
N GLY A 234 -4.86 -17.21 11.20
CA GLY A 234 -4.60 -15.83 11.62
C GLY A 234 -5.46 -15.35 12.78
N TRP A 235 -5.45 -14.04 12.97
CA TRP A 235 -6.19 -13.36 14.01
C TRP A 235 -7.42 -12.67 13.42
N HIS A 236 -8.56 -12.78 14.06
CA HIS A 236 -9.84 -12.25 13.59
C HIS A 236 -9.80 -10.75 13.21
N PHE A 237 -9.00 -9.94 13.90
CA PHE A 237 -8.84 -8.51 13.66
C PHE A 237 -7.78 -8.18 12.61
N ALA A 238 -6.92 -9.14 12.25
CA ALA A 238 -5.81 -8.91 11.30
C ALA A 238 -6.29 -9.15 9.86
N GLY A 239 -7.07 -8.21 9.34
CA GLY A 239 -7.39 -8.17 7.90
C GLY A 239 -6.23 -7.61 7.06
N ASN A 240 -6.41 -7.59 5.74
CA ASN A 240 -5.40 -7.09 4.81
C ASN A 240 -4.95 -5.64 5.10
N ASP A 241 -5.89 -4.74 5.45
CA ASP A 241 -5.55 -3.34 5.77
C ASP A 241 -4.67 -3.23 7.02
N PHE A 242 -4.90 -4.10 8.02
CA PHE A 242 -4.05 -4.19 9.20
C PHE A 242 -2.62 -4.63 8.82
N VAL A 243 -2.50 -5.66 8.00
CA VAL A 243 -1.20 -6.19 7.55
C VAL A 243 -0.44 -5.12 6.77
N ASN A 244 -1.08 -4.46 5.80
CA ASN A 244 -0.48 -3.40 4.99
C ASN A 244 0.03 -2.21 5.84
N PHE A 245 -0.75 -1.78 6.84
CA PHE A 245 -0.32 -0.68 7.71
C PHE A 245 0.88 -1.07 8.56
N PHE A 246 0.84 -2.24 9.21
CA PHE A 246 1.90 -2.65 10.12
C PHE A 246 3.17 -3.11 9.41
N SER A 247 3.08 -3.68 8.22
CA SER A 247 4.25 -3.99 7.38
C SER A 247 5.00 -2.74 6.95
N GLY A 248 4.27 -1.73 6.47
CA GLY A 248 4.84 -0.45 6.12
C GLY A 248 5.42 0.29 7.32
N LEU A 249 4.72 0.28 8.48
CA LEU A 249 5.20 0.90 9.72
C LEU A 249 6.49 0.23 10.22
N ALA A 250 6.54 -1.09 10.24
CA ALA A 250 7.73 -1.83 10.65
C ALA A 250 8.92 -1.53 9.74
N SER A 251 8.70 -1.55 8.42
CA SER A 251 9.74 -1.24 7.44
C SER A 251 10.24 0.20 7.57
N ALA A 252 9.35 1.18 7.67
CA ALA A 252 9.71 2.58 7.84
C ALA A 252 10.46 2.81 9.16
N SER A 253 10.02 2.20 10.26
CA SER A 253 10.68 2.33 11.57
C SER A 253 12.11 1.79 11.56
N VAL A 254 12.33 0.60 10.97
CA VAL A 254 13.68 0.02 10.84
C VAL A 254 14.54 0.86 9.89
N GLY A 255 13.96 1.34 8.78
CA GLY A 255 14.65 2.22 7.84
C GLY A 255 15.13 3.53 8.47
N ILE A 256 14.27 4.17 9.29
CA ILE A 256 14.62 5.38 10.04
C ILE A 256 15.72 5.08 11.07
N LEU A 257 15.59 3.98 11.81
CA LEU A 257 16.60 3.60 12.79
C LEU A 257 17.98 3.45 12.13
N LEU A 258 18.03 2.76 10.99
CA LEU A 258 19.28 2.62 10.24
C LEU A 258 19.78 3.98 9.71
N TYR A 259 18.87 4.83 9.22
CA TYR A 259 19.22 6.18 8.77
C TYR A 259 19.88 7.00 9.89
N ILE A 260 19.30 7.01 11.09
CA ILE A 260 19.84 7.75 12.24
C ILE A 260 21.18 7.19 12.72
N LEU A 261 21.39 5.87 12.63
CA LEU A 261 22.62 5.22 13.06
C LEU A 261 23.80 5.46 12.09
N LEU A 262 23.53 5.76 10.83
CA LEU A 262 24.54 5.91 9.78
C LEU A 262 24.70 7.36 9.29
N ALA A 263 23.82 8.29 9.68
CA ALA A 263 23.92 9.73 9.46
C ALA A 263 24.80 10.39 10.52
#